data_4c536219ad198551aa190c4e36268a6b
#
_entry.id   4c536219ad198551aa190c4e36268a6b
#
_cell.length_a   1.000
_cell.length_b   1.000
_cell.length_c   1.000
_cell.angle_alpha   90.00
_cell.angle_beta   90.00
_cell.angle_gamma   90.00
#
_symmetry.space_group_name_H-M   'P 1'
#
loop_
_entity.id
_entity.type
_entity.pdbx_description
1 polymer ?
#
loop_
_entity_poly.entity_id
_entity_poly.type
_entity_poly.pdbx_seq_one_letter_code
_entity_poly.pdbx_strand_id
1 'polypeptide(L)'
;MSSIYTLSYDKETNQIIRTVKEIFSKNINNNKELSVLIDKYFIPQELEKKSNAEVSTPFKLRQEMLDKMPIEFWTTPKKVFEPCSGKGGFVIDIIDRFMIGLKEKIPDEKERYKIIVEDCLYFSDINPTNIFICKLLIDPYNKYNLHYNEGDTLDLVIKDKWNIDEFDAVIGNPPYNSSGNTGTGNTIWQNFTKKSLNKWLKSNGYLVFVHPPGWRKPNTEKGKYY
;
A
#
# COMPACT_ATOMS: atom_id res chain seq x y z
N MET A 1 -5.71 5.09 32.11
CA MET A 1 -6.03 3.64 32.04
C MET A 1 -6.25 3.33 30.56
N SER A 2 -5.27 2.72 29.90
CA SER A 2 -5.36 2.34 28.50
C SER A 2 -6.22 1.08 28.40
N SER A 3 -7.37 1.17 27.78
CA SER A 3 -8.19 0.00 27.46
C SER A 3 -7.46 -0.86 26.44
N ILE A 4 -6.89 -1.94 26.88
CA ILE A 4 -6.41 -3.02 26.04
C ILE A 4 -7.65 -3.67 25.45
N TYR A 5 -7.94 -3.41 24.18
CA TYR A 5 -8.91 -4.21 23.44
C TYR A 5 -8.37 -5.63 23.32
N THR A 6 -8.74 -6.51 24.22
CA THR A 6 -8.57 -7.94 24.08
C THR A 6 -9.69 -8.44 23.17
N LEU A 7 -9.53 -8.24 21.86
CA LEU A 7 -10.30 -9.01 20.89
C LEU A 7 -9.80 -10.46 20.99
N SER A 8 -10.66 -11.38 21.33
CA SER A 8 -10.37 -12.83 21.27
C SER A 8 -10.40 -13.25 19.80
N TYR A 9 -9.26 -13.09 19.12
CA TYR A 9 -9.07 -13.64 17.78
C TYR A 9 -8.99 -15.16 17.84
N ASP A 10 -9.36 -15.82 16.74
CA ASP A 10 -9.12 -17.25 16.60
C ASP A 10 -7.62 -17.60 16.71
N LYS A 11 -7.30 -18.89 16.81
CA LYS A 11 -5.92 -19.35 17.05
C LYS A 11 -4.98 -18.93 15.91
N GLU A 12 -5.46 -18.89 14.68
CA GLU A 12 -4.69 -18.55 13.48
C GLU A 12 -4.35 -17.04 13.44
N THR A 13 -5.34 -16.19 13.69
CA THR A 13 -5.15 -14.74 13.80
C THR A 13 -4.19 -14.37 14.93
N ASN A 14 -4.28 -15.04 16.09
CA ASN A 14 -3.33 -14.84 17.20
C ASN A 14 -1.90 -15.26 16.81
N GLN A 15 -1.74 -16.30 16.00
CA GLN A 15 -0.43 -16.70 15.51
C GLN A 15 0.16 -15.66 14.54
N ILE A 16 -0.66 -15.13 13.64
CA ILE A 16 -0.26 -14.05 12.72
C ILE A 16 0.20 -12.82 13.53
N ILE A 17 -0.57 -12.37 14.51
CA ILE A 17 -0.22 -11.23 15.36
C ILE A 17 1.11 -11.45 16.08
N ARG A 18 1.34 -12.65 16.63
CA ARG A 18 2.63 -12.97 17.27
C ARG A 18 3.77 -12.90 16.28
N THR A 19 3.61 -13.50 15.11
CA THR A 19 4.63 -13.49 14.04
C THR A 19 4.96 -12.06 13.60
N VAL A 20 3.94 -11.22 13.39
CA VAL A 20 4.14 -9.80 13.03
C VAL A 20 4.92 -9.06 14.11
N LYS A 21 4.53 -9.22 15.39
CA LYS A 21 5.24 -8.59 16.52
C LYS A 21 6.69 -9.04 16.62
N GLU A 22 6.97 -10.33 16.42
CA GLU A 22 8.33 -10.86 16.43
C GLU A 22 9.18 -10.32 15.28
N ILE A 23 8.62 -10.29 14.06
CA ILE A 23 9.26 -9.73 12.87
C ILE A 23 9.58 -8.25 13.10
N PHE A 24 8.60 -7.49 13.57
CA PHE A 24 8.77 -6.07 13.84
C PHE A 24 9.84 -5.84 14.91
N SER A 25 9.76 -6.54 16.04
CA SER A 25 10.72 -6.37 17.15
C SER A 25 12.16 -6.68 16.73
N LYS A 26 12.38 -7.62 15.83
CA LYS A 26 13.71 -7.98 15.32
C LYS A 26 14.22 -7.03 14.26
N ASN A 27 13.34 -6.37 13.51
CA ASN A 27 13.69 -5.60 12.33
C ASN A 27 13.21 -4.14 12.39
N ILE A 28 12.93 -3.62 13.58
CA ILE A 28 12.36 -2.28 13.80
C ILE A 28 13.15 -1.14 13.12
N ASN A 29 14.45 -1.35 12.93
CA ASN A 29 15.36 -0.40 12.28
C ASN A 29 15.80 -0.86 10.86
N ASN A 30 15.17 -1.90 10.30
CA ASN A 30 15.54 -2.46 9.00
C ASN A 30 14.30 -2.73 8.14
N ASN A 31 13.74 -1.67 7.57
CA ASN A 31 12.54 -1.74 6.72
C ASN A 31 12.73 -2.66 5.51
N LYS A 32 13.95 -2.74 4.96
CA LYS A 32 14.27 -3.62 3.85
C LYS A 32 14.10 -5.10 4.24
N GLU A 33 14.66 -5.51 5.37
CA GLU A 33 14.50 -6.88 5.87
C GLU A 33 13.04 -7.17 6.22
N LEU A 34 12.35 -6.21 6.83
CA LEU A 34 10.92 -6.32 7.14
C LEU A 34 10.09 -6.55 5.88
N SER A 35 10.37 -5.82 4.80
CA SER A 35 9.68 -5.99 3.51
C SER A 35 9.91 -7.38 2.88
N VAL A 36 11.13 -7.92 2.96
CA VAL A 36 11.44 -9.28 2.51
C VAL A 36 10.72 -10.32 3.36
N LEU A 37 10.63 -10.12 4.67
CA LEU A 37 9.93 -11.03 5.58
C LEU A 37 8.42 -11.03 5.35
N ILE A 38 7.82 -9.90 4.97
CA ILE A 38 6.42 -9.84 4.54
C ILE A 38 6.18 -10.79 3.37
N ASP A 39 7.01 -10.72 2.34
CA ASP A 39 6.89 -11.61 1.17
C ASP A 39 7.02 -13.09 1.55
N LYS A 40 7.84 -13.41 2.55
CA LYS A 40 8.09 -14.78 2.97
C LYS A 40 6.98 -15.38 3.83
N TYR A 41 6.44 -14.59 4.77
CA TYR A 41 5.55 -15.11 5.80
C TYR A 41 4.08 -14.74 5.60
N PHE A 42 3.78 -13.70 4.84
CA PHE A 42 2.42 -13.23 4.59
C PHE A 42 1.94 -13.56 3.16
N ILE A 43 2.14 -14.80 2.73
CA ILE A 43 1.62 -15.28 1.44
C ILE A 43 0.08 -15.31 1.51
N PRO A 44 -0.63 -14.70 0.55
CA PRO A 44 -2.09 -14.75 0.51
C PRO A 44 -2.61 -16.18 0.50
N GLN A 45 -3.59 -16.46 1.35
CA GLN A 45 -4.24 -17.76 1.42
C GLN A 45 -5.08 -18.00 0.15
N GLU A 46 -5.40 -19.25 -0.15
CA GLU A 46 -6.22 -19.62 -1.31
C GLU A 46 -7.61 -18.96 -1.30
N LEU A 47 -8.19 -18.74 -0.11
CA LEU A 47 -9.45 -18.01 0.05
C LEU A 47 -9.29 -16.52 -0.30
N GLU A 48 -8.22 -15.86 0.14
CA GLU A 48 -7.93 -14.45 -0.17
C GLU A 48 -7.68 -14.26 -1.66
N LYS A 49 -6.96 -15.18 -2.32
CA LYS A 49 -6.76 -15.18 -3.76
C LYS A 49 -8.06 -15.32 -4.53
N LYS A 50 -8.99 -16.17 -4.05
CA LYS A 50 -10.28 -16.42 -4.71
C LYS A 50 -11.30 -15.31 -4.44
N SER A 51 -11.37 -14.82 -3.19
CA SER A 51 -12.37 -13.82 -2.79
C SER A 51 -11.98 -12.39 -3.15
N ASN A 52 -10.70 -12.03 -2.97
CA ASN A 52 -10.22 -10.65 -3.11
C ASN A 52 -9.25 -10.45 -4.28
N ALA A 53 -8.99 -11.50 -5.07
CA ALA A 53 -7.97 -11.51 -6.14
C ALA A 53 -6.58 -11.06 -5.64
N GLU A 54 -6.26 -11.32 -4.36
CA GLU A 54 -5.04 -10.88 -3.71
C GLU A 54 -3.82 -11.60 -4.28
N VAL A 55 -2.89 -10.84 -4.85
CA VAL A 55 -1.61 -11.32 -5.38
C VAL A 55 -0.50 -10.44 -4.81
N SER A 56 0.36 -11.04 -3.99
CA SER A 56 1.53 -10.35 -3.46
C SER A 56 2.52 -9.97 -4.57
N THR A 57 2.99 -8.74 -4.57
CA THR A 57 4.05 -8.29 -5.48
C THR A 57 5.40 -8.60 -4.85
N PRO A 58 6.25 -9.44 -5.48
CA PRO A 58 7.55 -9.81 -4.92
C PRO A 58 8.44 -8.59 -4.65
N PHE A 59 9.23 -8.63 -3.57
CA PHE A 59 10.12 -7.54 -3.15
C PHE A 59 10.96 -6.99 -4.30
N LYS A 60 11.61 -7.87 -5.08
CA LYS A 60 12.46 -7.44 -6.21
C LYS A 60 11.69 -6.59 -7.21
N LEU A 61 10.47 -7.01 -7.57
CA LEU A 61 9.62 -6.26 -8.51
C LEU A 61 9.19 -4.90 -7.93
N ARG A 62 8.84 -4.85 -6.65
CA ARG A 62 8.50 -3.58 -5.99
C ARG A 62 9.68 -2.60 -6.02
N GLN A 63 10.90 -3.09 -5.75
CA GLN A 63 12.11 -2.24 -5.84
C GLN A 63 12.33 -1.73 -7.28
N GLU A 64 12.23 -2.59 -8.29
CA GLU A 64 12.35 -2.20 -9.70
C GLU A 64 11.30 -1.15 -10.13
N MET A 65 10.08 -1.25 -9.59
CA MET A 65 9.02 -0.26 -9.83
C MET A 65 9.35 1.09 -9.18
N LEU A 66 9.75 1.09 -7.92
CA LEU A 66 10.11 2.31 -7.21
C LEU A 66 11.36 2.98 -7.77
N ASP A 67 12.29 2.23 -8.34
CA ASP A 67 13.50 2.73 -9.02
C ASP A 67 13.17 3.46 -10.34
N LYS A 68 11.94 3.33 -10.88
CA LYS A 68 11.49 4.12 -12.04
C LYS A 68 11.13 5.56 -11.67
N MET A 69 10.94 5.84 -10.40
CA MET A 69 10.69 7.21 -9.94
C MET A 69 12.03 7.95 -9.77
N PRO A 70 12.08 9.25 -10.10
CA PRO A 70 13.29 10.03 -9.91
C PRO A 70 13.67 10.08 -8.43
N ILE A 71 14.98 10.03 -8.15
CA ILE A 71 15.48 10.03 -6.76
C ILE A 71 15.06 11.29 -6.00
N GLU A 72 14.93 12.42 -6.69
CA GLU A 72 14.52 13.70 -6.15
C GLU A 72 13.11 13.68 -5.59
N PHE A 73 12.25 12.76 -6.07
CA PHE A 73 10.90 12.58 -5.55
C PHE A 73 10.93 12.28 -4.04
N TRP A 74 11.87 11.47 -3.60
CA TRP A 74 11.99 10.98 -2.22
C TRP A 74 12.69 11.98 -1.29
N THR A 75 13.30 13.04 -1.81
CA THR A 75 14.08 14.02 -1.02
C THR A 75 13.26 15.17 -0.43
N THR A 76 11.96 15.17 -0.65
CA THR A 76 11.00 16.09 0.00
C THR A 76 9.75 15.35 0.38
N PRO A 77 9.05 15.75 1.46
CA PRO A 77 7.75 15.16 1.80
C PRO A 77 6.78 15.27 0.63
N LYS A 78 6.24 14.14 0.21
CA LYS A 78 5.28 13.99 -0.90
C LYS A 78 4.17 13.04 -0.47
N LYS A 79 2.94 13.31 -0.88
CA LYS A 79 1.80 12.45 -0.59
C LYS A 79 1.76 11.28 -1.56
N VAL A 80 1.90 10.07 -1.05
CA VAL A 80 1.87 8.82 -1.82
C VAL A 80 0.70 7.97 -1.37
N PHE A 81 -0.10 7.50 -2.33
CA PHE A 81 -1.24 6.64 -2.09
C PHE A 81 -1.03 5.24 -2.65
N GLU A 82 -1.22 4.24 -1.79
CA GLU A 82 -1.27 2.82 -2.14
C GLU A 82 -2.72 2.33 -2.05
N PRO A 83 -3.41 2.16 -3.19
CA PRO A 83 -4.85 1.91 -3.21
C PRO A 83 -5.27 0.46 -2.90
N CYS A 84 -4.32 -0.47 -2.86
CA CYS A 84 -4.56 -1.89 -2.61
C CYS A 84 -3.39 -2.50 -1.84
N SER A 85 -3.25 -2.06 -0.58
CA SER A 85 -2.02 -2.25 0.20
C SER A 85 -1.65 -3.70 0.49
N GLY A 86 -2.60 -4.63 0.37
CA GLY A 86 -2.36 -6.00 0.76
C GLY A 86 -1.77 -6.04 2.18
N LYS A 87 -0.79 -6.88 2.37
CA LYS A 87 -0.11 -7.02 3.67
C LYS A 87 1.06 -6.03 3.87
N GLY A 88 1.08 -4.92 3.14
CA GLY A 88 1.94 -3.78 3.40
C GLY A 88 3.30 -3.78 2.70
N GLY A 89 3.52 -4.62 1.68
CA GLY A 89 4.79 -4.67 0.97
C GLY A 89 5.22 -3.31 0.41
N PHE A 90 4.41 -2.68 -0.45
CA PHE A 90 4.69 -1.33 -0.96
C PHE A 90 4.71 -0.27 0.13
N VAL A 91 3.83 -0.39 1.13
CA VAL A 91 3.75 0.55 2.26
C VAL A 91 5.10 0.67 2.96
N ILE A 92 5.74 -0.46 3.29
CA ILE A 92 7.06 -0.49 3.93
C ILE A 92 8.16 0.01 2.99
N ASP A 93 8.12 -0.38 1.71
CA ASP A 93 9.12 0.05 0.73
C ASP A 93 9.06 1.58 0.49
N ILE A 94 7.87 2.18 0.47
CA ILE A 94 7.67 3.63 0.38
C ILE A 94 8.26 4.33 1.61
N ILE A 95 8.02 3.81 2.82
CA ILE A 95 8.62 4.34 4.05
C ILE A 95 10.15 4.31 3.95
N ASP A 96 10.73 3.18 3.52
CA ASP A 96 12.18 3.02 3.39
C ASP A 96 12.78 4.05 2.42
N ARG A 97 12.14 4.27 1.26
CA ARG A 97 12.58 5.28 0.28
C ARG A 97 12.59 6.69 0.87
N PHE A 98 11.55 7.08 1.59
CA PHE A 98 11.51 8.37 2.27
C PHE A 98 12.48 8.46 3.44
N MET A 99 12.68 7.40 4.22
CA MET A 99 13.65 7.37 5.31
C MET A 99 15.08 7.64 4.82
N ILE A 100 15.41 7.13 3.64
CA ILE A 100 16.69 7.39 2.99
C ILE A 100 16.71 8.80 2.39
N GLY A 101 15.71 9.15 1.58
CA GLY A 101 15.69 10.39 0.80
C GLY A 101 15.57 11.66 1.62
N LEU A 102 14.86 11.63 2.76
CA LEU A 102 14.68 12.78 3.64
C LEU A 102 15.79 12.95 4.67
N LYS A 103 16.77 12.05 4.74
CA LYS A 103 17.78 12.02 5.80
C LYS A 103 18.56 13.32 5.95
N GLU A 104 18.90 13.97 4.85
CA GLU A 104 19.65 15.24 4.88
C GLU A 104 18.80 16.40 5.37
N LYS A 105 17.52 16.47 4.98
CA LYS A 105 16.60 17.54 5.35
C LYS A 105 16.00 17.40 6.73
N ILE A 106 15.80 16.15 7.17
CA ILE A 106 15.22 15.80 8.47
C ILE A 106 16.17 14.78 9.12
N PRO A 107 17.27 15.22 9.77
CA PRO A 107 18.28 14.32 10.32
C PRO A 107 17.77 13.45 11.46
N ASP A 108 16.85 13.98 12.30
CA ASP A 108 16.25 13.19 13.39
C ASP A 108 15.39 12.07 12.81
N GLU A 109 15.75 10.83 13.15
CA GLU A 109 15.10 9.63 12.60
C GLU A 109 13.66 9.49 13.06
N LYS A 110 13.35 9.86 14.31
CA LYS A 110 11.99 9.74 14.87
C LYS A 110 11.06 10.80 14.27
N GLU A 111 11.55 12.02 14.14
CA GLU A 111 10.82 13.11 13.48
C GLU A 111 10.59 12.77 12.01
N ARG A 112 11.62 12.30 11.31
CA ARG A 112 11.52 11.87 9.91
C ARG A 112 10.51 10.77 9.73
N TYR A 113 10.54 9.71 10.56
CA TYR A 113 9.58 8.63 10.52
C TYR A 113 8.15 9.14 10.75
N LYS A 114 7.95 10.00 11.76
CA LYS A 114 6.66 10.61 12.05
C LYS A 114 6.10 11.36 10.85
N ILE A 115 6.87 12.24 10.23
CA ILE A 115 6.47 12.99 9.03
C ILE A 115 6.09 12.03 7.89
N ILE A 116 6.84 10.96 7.69
CA ILE A 116 6.56 10.00 6.63
C ILE A 116 5.21 9.34 6.86
N VAL A 117 4.95 8.80 8.03
CA VAL A 117 3.73 8.02 8.29
C VAL A 117 2.48 8.86 8.50
N GLU A 118 2.64 10.12 8.95
CA GLU A 118 1.52 11.04 9.18
C GLU A 118 1.23 11.97 8.00
N ASP A 119 2.23 12.34 7.17
CA ASP A 119 2.03 13.34 6.13
C ASP A 119 2.24 12.81 4.71
N CYS A 120 3.06 11.75 4.56
CA CYS A 120 3.43 11.26 3.24
C CYS A 120 2.68 9.99 2.82
N LEU A 121 2.27 9.15 3.76
CA LEU A 121 1.77 7.80 3.49
C LEU A 121 0.25 7.71 3.63
N TYR A 122 -0.40 7.25 2.56
CA TYR A 122 -1.84 6.96 2.52
C TYR A 122 -2.04 5.58 1.91
N PHE A 123 -2.88 4.74 2.51
CA PHE A 123 -3.12 3.40 2.00
C PHE A 123 -4.56 2.94 2.20
N SER A 124 -4.98 2.00 1.37
CA SER A 124 -6.34 1.45 1.40
C SER A 124 -6.33 -0.02 1.06
N ASP A 125 -7.22 -0.78 1.67
CA ASP A 125 -7.52 -2.15 1.29
C ASP A 125 -8.97 -2.50 1.62
N ILE A 126 -9.57 -3.38 0.81
CA ILE A 126 -10.92 -3.89 1.05
C ILE A 126 -10.94 -4.91 2.19
N ASN A 127 -9.80 -5.57 2.44
CA ASN A 127 -9.67 -6.57 3.49
C ASN A 127 -9.20 -5.92 4.80
N PRO A 128 -10.05 -5.89 5.85
CA PRO A 128 -9.71 -5.28 7.14
C PRO A 128 -8.48 -5.94 7.80
N THR A 129 -8.25 -7.23 7.54
CA THR A 129 -7.05 -7.94 8.06
C THR A 129 -5.78 -7.34 7.47
N ASN A 130 -5.76 -6.97 6.19
CA ASN A 130 -4.62 -6.33 5.55
C ASN A 130 -4.32 -4.96 6.18
N ILE A 131 -5.35 -4.15 6.39
CA ILE A 131 -5.22 -2.86 7.08
C ILE A 131 -4.68 -3.05 8.50
N PHE A 132 -5.20 -4.03 9.23
CA PHE A 132 -4.70 -4.34 10.58
C PHE A 132 -3.21 -4.72 10.56
N ILE A 133 -2.78 -5.57 9.62
CA ILE A 133 -1.38 -5.96 9.45
C ILE A 133 -0.52 -4.73 9.13
N CYS A 134 -0.93 -3.90 8.16
CA CYS A 134 -0.21 -2.67 7.84
C CYS A 134 -0.03 -1.76 9.06
N LYS A 135 -1.09 -1.55 9.84
CA LYS A 135 -1.01 -0.76 11.07
C LYS A 135 -0.04 -1.34 12.09
N LEU A 136 -0.05 -2.66 12.29
CA LEU A 136 0.90 -3.32 13.18
C LEU A 136 2.36 -3.19 12.73
N LEU A 137 2.60 -3.22 11.42
CA LEU A 137 3.95 -3.07 10.85
C LEU A 137 4.46 -1.64 10.99
N ILE A 138 3.59 -0.65 10.81
CA ILE A 138 3.95 0.78 10.82
C ILE A 138 3.93 1.34 12.25
N ASP A 139 2.88 1.04 13.00
CA ASP A 139 2.64 1.63 14.31
C ASP A 139 2.07 0.62 15.33
N PRO A 140 2.88 -0.35 15.80
CA PRO A 140 2.42 -1.38 16.73
C PRO A 140 1.97 -0.84 18.09
N TYR A 141 2.32 0.40 18.41
CA TYR A 141 2.00 1.05 19.68
C TYR A 141 0.95 2.14 19.56
N ASN A 142 0.37 2.32 18.37
CA ASN A 142 -0.66 3.33 18.07
C ASN A 142 -0.24 4.76 18.51
N LYS A 143 0.96 5.17 18.09
CA LYS A 143 1.55 6.47 18.43
C LYS A 143 1.35 7.54 17.37
N TYR A 144 1.04 7.14 16.13
CA TYR A 144 0.98 8.01 14.97
C TYR A 144 -0.44 8.14 14.42
N ASN A 145 -0.70 9.24 13.76
CA ASN A 145 -1.97 9.48 13.07
C ASN A 145 -1.89 8.93 11.62
N LEU A 146 -2.13 7.64 11.44
CA LEU A 146 -2.03 6.96 10.14
C LEU A 146 -3.23 7.28 9.25
N HIS A 147 -2.99 7.48 7.95
CA HIS A 147 -4.02 7.70 6.94
C HIS A 147 -4.33 6.41 6.17
N TYR A 148 -5.37 5.73 6.58
CA TYR A 148 -5.82 4.51 5.93
C TYR A 148 -7.33 4.50 5.65
N ASN A 149 -7.73 3.70 4.67
CA ASN A 149 -9.12 3.38 4.39
C ASN A 149 -9.31 1.87 4.42
N GLU A 150 -10.31 1.43 5.19
CA GLU A 150 -10.74 0.04 5.30
C GLU A 150 -12.07 -0.09 4.57
N GLY A 151 -12.04 -0.59 3.33
CA GLY A 151 -13.20 -0.70 2.47
C GLY A 151 -12.88 -0.59 0.98
N ASP A 152 -13.91 -0.56 0.13
CA ASP A 152 -13.71 -0.45 -1.31
C ASP A 152 -13.04 0.87 -1.69
N THR A 153 -11.83 0.77 -2.19
CA THR A 153 -11.04 1.95 -2.62
C THR A 153 -11.68 2.65 -3.81
N LEU A 154 -12.42 1.93 -4.65
CA LEU A 154 -13.13 2.55 -5.78
C LEU A 154 -14.30 3.42 -5.35
N ASP A 155 -14.80 3.26 -4.14
CA ASP A 155 -15.83 4.15 -3.56
C ASP A 155 -15.23 5.30 -2.74
N LEU A 156 -13.93 5.25 -2.43
CA LEU A 156 -13.25 6.23 -1.59
C LEU A 156 -13.25 7.63 -2.24
N VAL A 157 -13.75 8.63 -1.47
CA VAL A 157 -13.61 10.06 -1.76
C VAL A 157 -12.51 10.61 -0.85
N ILE A 158 -11.33 10.85 -1.41
CA ILE A 158 -10.12 11.24 -0.67
C ILE A 158 -10.28 12.59 0.06
N LYS A 159 -11.07 13.50 -0.51
CA LYS A 159 -11.37 14.80 0.09
C LYS A 159 -12.16 14.65 1.38
N ASP A 160 -13.16 13.78 1.40
CA ASP A 160 -14.02 13.56 2.56
C ASP A 160 -13.27 12.80 3.66
N LYS A 161 -12.46 11.80 3.24
CA LYS A 161 -11.75 10.92 4.17
C LYS A 161 -10.55 11.58 4.83
N TRP A 162 -9.73 12.31 4.04
CA TRP A 162 -8.42 12.81 4.46
C TRP A 162 -8.23 14.32 4.27
N ASN A 163 -9.25 15.01 3.75
CA ASN A 163 -9.21 16.44 3.43
C ASN A 163 -8.04 16.83 2.49
N ILE A 164 -7.73 15.97 1.53
CA ILE A 164 -6.75 16.23 0.48
C ILE A 164 -7.41 16.19 -0.90
N ASP A 165 -6.86 16.93 -1.84
CA ASP A 165 -7.40 17.03 -3.19
C ASP A 165 -6.74 16.00 -4.12
N GLU A 166 -5.41 15.87 -4.05
CA GLU A 166 -4.63 15.03 -4.97
C GLU A 166 -3.34 14.53 -4.32
N PHE A 167 -2.80 13.43 -4.83
CA PHE A 167 -1.53 12.82 -4.44
C PHE A 167 -0.41 13.16 -5.42
N ASP A 168 0.83 13.16 -4.93
CA ASP A 168 2.04 13.31 -5.77
C ASP A 168 2.37 12.00 -6.50
N ALA A 169 2.00 10.86 -5.92
CA ALA A 169 2.11 9.55 -6.56
C ALA A 169 1.01 8.59 -6.11
N VAL A 170 0.61 7.70 -7.03
CA VAL A 170 -0.24 6.53 -6.73
C VAL A 170 0.54 5.29 -7.16
N ILE A 171 0.81 4.39 -6.20
CA ILE A 171 1.71 3.25 -6.37
C ILE A 171 1.03 1.99 -5.86
N GLY A 172 1.07 0.88 -6.61
CA GLY A 172 0.52 -0.37 -6.13
C GLY A 172 0.35 -1.46 -7.17
N ASN A 173 -0.30 -2.53 -6.75
CA ASN A 173 -0.73 -3.63 -7.61
C ASN A 173 -2.24 -3.86 -7.44
N PRO A 174 -3.09 -3.07 -8.10
CA PRO A 174 -4.53 -3.21 -7.95
C PRO A 174 -5.03 -4.56 -8.51
N PRO A 175 -6.14 -5.10 -7.96
CA PRO A 175 -6.72 -6.34 -8.42
C PRO A 175 -7.12 -6.26 -9.89
N TYR A 176 -6.87 -7.34 -10.64
CA TYR A 176 -7.17 -7.36 -12.07
C TYR A 176 -8.64 -7.63 -12.37
N ASN A 177 -9.29 -8.45 -11.54
CA ASN A 177 -10.69 -8.84 -11.69
C ASN A 177 -11.46 -8.58 -10.39
N SER A 178 -12.75 -8.27 -10.50
CA SER A 178 -13.66 -8.32 -9.37
C SER A 178 -13.90 -9.77 -8.97
N SER A 179 -13.67 -10.11 -7.69
CA SER A 179 -13.91 -11.45 -7.12
C SER A 179 -13.34 -12.59 -7.98
N GLY A 180 -12.11 -13.01 -7.76
CA GLY A 180 -11.48 -14.29 -8.15
C GLY A 180 -11.90 -15.06 -9.41
N ASN A 181 -12.89 -14.62 -10.13
CA ASN A 181 -13.42 -15.23 -11.33
C ASN A 181 -12.61 -14.82 -12.57
N THR A 182 -12.04 -15.80 -13.24
CA THR A 182 -11.28 -15.66 -14.50
C THR A 182 -12.14 -15.35 -15.73
N GLY A 183 -13.42 -15.02 -15.57
CA GLY A 183 -14.34 -14.70 -16.65
C GLY A 183 -14.04 -13.35 -17.31
N THR A 184 -14.16 -13.27 -18.64
CA THR A 184 -13.81 -12.12 -19.49
C THR A 184 -14.69 -10.87 -19.32
N GLY A 185 -15.48 -10.74 -18.28
CA GLY A 185 -16.38 -9.59 -18.04
C GLY A 185 -16.09 -8.75 -16.81
N ASN A 186 -15.26 -9.23 -15.87
CA ASN A 186 -15.13 -8.65 -14.54
C ASN A 186 -13.80 -7.96 -14.29
N THR A 187 -13.19 -7.34 -15.29
CA THR A 187 -11.91 -6.64 -15.11
C THR A 187 -12.12 -5.29 -14.44
N ILE A 188 -11.43 -5.05 -13.30
CA ILE A 188 -11.54 -3.80 -12.52
C ILE A 188 -10.28 -2.94 -12.53
N TRP A 189 -9.13 -3.46 -12.96
CA TRP A 189 -7.89 -2.69 -12.98
C TRP A 189 -7.99 -1.36 -13.75
N GLN A 190 -8.82 -1.31 -14.81
CA GLN A 190 -9.06 -0.08 -15.56
C GLN A 190 -9.74 1.00 -14.71
N ASN A 191 -10.62 0.60 -13.78
CA ASN A 191 -11.29 1.53 -12.87
C ASN A 191 -10.29 2.17 -11.92
N PHE A 192 -9.33 1.38 -11.41
CA PHE A 192 -8.22 1.90 -10.59
C PHE A 192 -7.37 2.89 -11.39
N THR A 193 -6.97 2.54 -12.61
CA THR A 193 -6.20 3.44 -13.47
C THR A 193 -6.95 4.73 -13.79
N LYS A 194 -8.23 4.63 -14.19
CA LYS A 194 -9.08 5.79 -14.47
C LYS A 194 -9.24 6.68 -13.24
N LYS A 195 -9.54 6.10 -12.09
CA LYS A 195 -9.75 6.85 -10.86
C LYS A 195 -8.45 7.51 -10.40
N SER A 196 -7.31 6.82 -10.54
CA SER A 196 -6.00 7.40 -10.27
C SER A 196 -5.74 8.63 -11.11
N LEU A 197 -5.88 8.54 -12.43
CA LEU A 197 -5.58 9.64 -13.34
C LEU A 197 -6.56 10.82 -13.24
N ASN A 198 -7.83 10.56 -12.92
CA ASN A 198 -8.88 11.58 -12.99
C ASN A 198 -9.27 12.17 -11.63
N LYS A 199 -8.92 11.49 -10.52
CA LYS A 199 -9.44 11.83 -9.19
C LYS A 199 -8.41 11.83 -8.08
N TRP A 200 -7.32 11.08 -8.22
CA TRP A 200 -6.37 10.92 -7.13
C TRP A 200 -5.03 11.58 -7.37
N LEU A 201 -4.60 11.68 -8.63
CA LEU A 201 -3.25 12.06 -9.00
C LEU A 201 -3.21 13.51 -9.49
N LYS A 202 -2.21 14.27 -9.03
CA LYS A 202 -1.87 15.58 -9.60
C LYS A 202 -1.51 15.44 -11.08
N SER A 203 -1.74 16.47 -11.86
CA SER A 203 -1.43 16.49 -13.31
C SER A 203 0.02 16.13 -13.64
N ASN A 204 0.97 16.43 -12.74
CA ASN A 204 2.40 16.09 -12.87
C ASN A 204 2.82 14.98 -11.89
N GLY A 205 1.88 14.19 -11.37
CA GLY A 205 2.14 13.11 -10.44
C GLY A 205 2.55 11.80 -11.13
N TYR A 206 2.98 10.83 -10.33
CA TYR A 206 3.46 9.53 -10.82
C TYR A 206 2.44 8.43 -10.58
N LEU A 207 2.06 7.70 -11.64
CA LEU A 207 1.28 6.46 -11.54
C LEU A 207 2.20 5.27 -11.77
N VAL A 208 2.36 4.41 -10.75
CA VAL A 208 3.22 3.24 -10.80
C VAL A 208 2.42 1.99 -10.41
N PHE A 209 1.85 1.34 -11.42
CA PHE A 209 0.99 0.17 -11.24
C PHE A 209 1.50 -1.08 -11.94
N VAL A 210 1.27 -2.24 -11.30
CA VAL A 210 1.27 -3.52 -12.01
C VAL A 210 -0.13 -3.73 -12.57
N HIS A 211 -0.23 -3.98 -13.86
CA HIS A 211 -1.50 -4.28 -14.52
C HIS A 211 -1.33 -5.09 -15.81
N PRO A 212 -2.37 -5.78 -16.29
CA PRO A 212 -2.31 -6.52 -17.54
C PRO A 212 -1.98 -5.65 -18.77
N PRO A 213 -1.28 -6.15 -19.79
CA PRO A 213 -0.84 -5.39 -20.95
C PRO A 213 -1.97 -5.02 -21.94
N GLY A 214 -3.23 -5.10 -21.52
CA GLY A 214 -4.41 -4.85 -22.37
C GLY A 214 -4.46 -3.46 -23.00
N TRP A 215 -3.80 -2.48 -22.39
CA TRP A 215 -3.66 -1.12 -22.93
C TRP A 215 -2.82 -1.04 -24.22
N ARG A 216 -1.99 -2.06 -24.50
CA ARG A 216 -1.17 -2.14 -25.73
C ARG A 216 -1.96 -2.52 -26.98
N LYS A 217 -3.24 -2.90 -26.84
CA LYS A 217 -4.09 -3.26 -27.99
C LYS A 217 -4.82 -2.01 -28.49
N PRO A 218 -4.42 -1.41 -29.64
CA PRO A 218 -5.14 -0.29 -30.22
C PRO A 218 -6.57 -0.70 -30.57
N ASN A 219 -7.49 0.25 -30.56
CA ASN A 219 -8.91 0.07 -30.90
C ASN A 219 -9.73 -0.85 -29.98
N THR A 220 -9.26 -1.17 -28.78
CA THR A 220 -10.07 -1.79 -27.74
C THR A 220 -10.43 -0.74 -26.67
N GLU A 221 -11.54 -0.94 -25.97
CA GLU A 221 -11.86 -0.05 -24.82
C GLU A 221 -10.72 -0.01 -23.81
N LYS A 222 -9.98 -1.10 -23.66
CA LYS A 222 -8.82 -1.22 -22.79
C LYS A 222 -7.63 -0.35 -23.22
N GLY A 223 -7.48 -0.07 -24.50
CA GLY A 223 -6.42 0.79 -25.06
C GLY A 223 -6.79 2.27 -25.17
N LYS A 224 -8.04 2.66 -24.87
CA LYS A 224 -8.48 4.06 -24.94
C LYS A 224 -8.04 4.94 -23.77
N TYR A 225 -7.42 4.38 -22.76
CA TYR A 225 -7.05 5.09 -21.52
C TYR A 225 -5.57 5.42 -21.40
N TYR A 226 -4.79 5.14 -22.45
CA TYR A 226 -3.35 5.35 -22.50
C TYR A 226 -2.91 6.05 -23.78
#